data_153f6fead7668def9ea595ac7a87d3ac
#
_entry.id   153f6fead7668def9ea595ac7a87d3ac
#
_cell.length_a   1.000
_cell.length_b   1.000
_cell.length_c   1.000
_cell.angle_alpha   90.00
_cell.angle_beta   90.00
_cell.angle_gamma   90.00
#
_symmetry.space_group_name_H-M   'P 1'
#
loop_
_entity.id
_entity.type
_entity.pdbx_description
1 polymer ?
#
loop_
_entity_poly.entity_id
_entity_poly.type
_entity_poly.pdbx_seq_one_letter_code
_entity_poly.pdbx_strand_id
1 'polypeptide(L)'
;LQFSSLDEARYHETLSASAMTSVKDPAHVLVLGGGDGLLAREILRYPSVTDITVVDIDPDVTELARSNRLLKDLNHASLSDPRVKVVNDDAFTYVQDSKATYDVVLIDLVDPSNEKLAKLYSTEFYRNIEARLAPEGVMVTQATSTFFSPHAFSTVASTVAAAQPDRQILPFSTNIPSFGEWGFILSTKTPQNLISQPLPKGLTYQDRQTLEFIMRTKPARTEAMEPSTLLHPRIVEVYNQDMRQWRYY
;
A
#
# COMPACT_ATOMS: atom_id res chain seq x y z
N LEU A 1 8.88 -1.39 14.41
CA LEU A 1 8.65 0.02 14.13
C LEU A 1 7.51 0.14 13.13
N GLN A 2 6.48 0.91 13.44
CA GLN A 2 5.37 1.15 12.50
C GLN A 2 5.70 2.31 11.55
N PHE A 3 6.17 3.41 12.11
CA PHE A 3 6.65 4.58 11.38
C PHE A 3 7.59 5.42 12.25
N SER A 4 8.27 6.38 11.65
CA SER A 4 9.05 7.42 12.33
C SER A 4 8.54 8.79 11.89
N SER A 5 8.25 9.67 12.83
CA SER A 5 7.79 11.04 12.52
C SER A 5 8.82 11.87 11.74
N LEU A 6 10.06 11.38 11.64
CA LEU A 6 11.13 12.06 10.90
C LEU A 6 11.08 11.81 9.39
N ASP A 7 10.54 10.67 8.97
CA ASP A 7 10.58 10.25 7.56
C ASP A 7 9.31 9.54 7.06
N GLU A 8 8.25 9.48 7.87
CA GLU A 8 6.97 8.85 7.49
C GLU A 8 6.37 9.46 6.21
N ALA A 9 6.62 10.75 5.97
CA ALA A 9 6.16 11.41 4.76
C ALA A 9 6.73 10.76 3.49
N ARG A 10 7.96 10.25 3.53
CA ARG A 10 8.54 9.53 2.38
C ARG A 10 7.74 8.30 2.02
N TYR A 11 7.25 7.57 3.02
CA TYR A 11 6.43 6.38 2.85
C TYR A 11 5.01 6.74 2.38
N HIS A 12 4.30 7.53 3.17
CA HIS A 12 2.87 7.79 2.93
C HIS A 12 2.63 8.66 1.69
N GLU A 13 3.47 9.66 1.44
CA GLU A 13 3.38 10.44 0.21
C GLU A 13 3.72 9.60 -1.03
N THR A 14 4.71 8.68 -0.97
CA THR A 14 5.03 7.80 -2.10
C THR A 14 3.89 6.83 -2.38
N LEU A 15 3.38 6.15 -1.35
CA LEU A 15 2.29 5.18 -1.47
C LEU A 15 1.01 5.84 -2.01
N SER A 16 0.61 6.98 -1.43
CA SER A 16 -0.60 7.69 -1.88
C SER A 16 -0.42 8.30 -3.27
N ALA A 17 0.67 9.04 -3.51
CA ALA A 17 0.84 9.77 -4.76
C ALA A 17 0.97 8.84 -5.98
N SER A 18 1.65 7.70 -5.84
CA SER A 18 1.78 6.73 -6.94
C SER A 18 0.43 6.20 -7.42
N ALA A 19 -0.53 6.01 -6.54
CA ALA A 19 -1.88 5.57 -6.88
C ALA A 19 -2.78 6.72 -7.33
N MET A 20 -2.89 7.75 -6.49
CA MET A 20 -3.82 8.86 -6.68
C MET A 20 -3.57 9.64 -7.98
N THR A 21 -2.30 9.79 -8.38
CA THR A 21 -1.96 10.47 -9.65
C THR A 21 -2.17 9.61 -10.87
N SER A 22 -2.33 8.29 -10.72
CA SER A 22 -2.53 7.33 -11.82
C SER A 22 -3.99 7.15 -12.23
N VAL A 23 -4.93 7.77 -11.50
CA VAL A 23 -6.37 7.76 -11.80
C VAL A 23 -6.85 9.19 -11.98
N LYS A 24 -7.69 9.43 -12.98
CA LYS A 24 -8.29 10.75 -13.19
C LYS A 24 -9.41 10.98 -12.17
N ASP A 25 -9.28 12.06 -11.38
CA ASP A 25 -10.27 12.50 -10.40
C ASP A 25 -10.79 11.37 -9.48
N PRO A 26 -9.92 10.61 -8.77
CA PRO A 26 -10.35 9.50 -7.91
C PRO A 26 -11.25 10.02 -6.80
N ALA A 27 -12.44 9.40 -6.63
CA ALA A 27 -13.46 9.80 -5.67
C ALA A 27 -13.56 8.81 -4.49
N HIS A 28 -13.49 7.52 -4.77
CA HIS A 28 -13.71 6.44 -3.81
C HIS A 28 -12.40 5.68 -3.55
N VAL A 29 -11.89 5.76 -2.33
CA VAL A 29 -10.60 5.17 -1.96
C VAL A 29 -10.75 4.14 -0.84
N LEU A 30 -10.16 2.98 -1.02
CA LEU A 30 -10.00 1.96 0.01
C LEU A 30 -8.56 1.94 0.51
N VAL A 31 -8.41 1.97 1.81
CA VAL A 31 -7.13 1.75 2.51
C VAL A 31 -7.27 0.46 3.33
N LEU A 32 -6.41 -0.50 3.09
CA LEU A 32 -6.31 -1.74 3.85
C LEU A 32 -5.09 -1.66 4.78
N GLY A 33 -5.31 -1.61 6.09
CA GLY A 33 -4.36 -1.15 7.10
C GLY A 33 -4.43 0.36 7.27
N GLY A 34 -3.33 0.99 7.70
CA GLY A 34 -3.24 2.45 7.85
C GLY A 34 -4.10 3.04 8.95
N GLY A 35 -4.38 2.25 10.02
CA GLY A 35 -5.18 2.68 11.17
C GLY A 35 -4.61 3.84 11.96
N ASP A 36 -3.37 4.25 11.72
CA ASP A 36 -2.74 5.46 12.25
C ASP A 36 -3.25 6.76 11.61
N GLY A 37 -3.91 6.67 10.43
CA GLY A 37 -4.50 7.77 9.70
C GLY A 37 -3.53 8.60 8.86
N LEU A 38 -2.24 8.24 8.80
CA LEU A 38 -1.25 9.01 8.03
C LEU A 38 -1.50 8.91 6.52
N LEU A 39 -1.87 7.72 6.05
CA LEU A 39 -2.22 7.53 4.64
C LEU A 39 -3.53 8.26 4.29
N ALA A 40 -4.53 8.20 5.16
CA ALA A 40 -5.78 8.95 4.99
C ALA A 40 -5.54 10.46 4.92
N ARG A 41 -4.60 11.01 5.71
CA ARG A 41 -4.15 12.40 5.66
C ARG A 41 -3.68 12.80 4.25
N GLU A 42 -2.87 11.96 3.61
CA GLU A 42 -2.35 12.25 2.28
C GLU A 42 -3.44 12.17 1.20
N ILE A 43 -4.35 11.20 1.30
CA ILE A 43 -5.47 11.03 0.37
C ILE A 43 -6.43 12.23 0.46
N LEU A 44 -6.70 12.73 1.66
CA LEU A 44 -7.58 13.87 1.89
C LEU A 44 -7.12 15.19 1.25
N ARG A 45 -5.87 15.28 0.82
CA ARG A 45 -5.31 16.43 0.07
C ARG A 45 -5.83 16.51 -1.37
N TYR A 46 -6.43 15.43 -1.89
CA TYR A 46 -6.98 15.39 -3.25
C TYR A 46 -8.44 15.86 -3.24
N PRO A 47 -8.77 17.00 -3.94
CA PRO A 47 -10.11 17.58 -3.87
C PRO A 47 -11.21 16.69 -4.47
N SER A 48 -10.86 15.77 -5.37
CA SER A 48 -11.79 14.83 -6.00
C SER A 48 -12.32 13.76 -5.02
N VAL A 49 -11.60 13.48 -3.92
CA VAL A 49 -11.96 12.43 -2.97
C VAL A 49 -13.21 12.79 -2.20
N THR A 50 -14.23 11.97 -2.32
CA THR A 50 -15.53 12.11 -1.63
C THR A 50 -15.65 11.17 -0.44
N ASP A 51 -15.05 9.98 -0.54
CA ASP A 51 -15.05 9.03 0.57
C ASP A 51 -13.79 8.15 0.59
N ILE A 52 -13.34 7.84 1.80
CA ILE A 52 -12.22 6.96 2.12
C ILE A 52 -12.73 5.91 3.10
N THR A 53 -12.59 4.64 2.76
CA THR A 53 -12.79 3.56 3.73
C THR A 53 -11.43 3.07 4.19
N VAL A 54 -11.16 3.18 5.49
CA VAL A 54 -9.96 2.62 6.15
C VAL A 54 -10.37 1.35 6.87
N VAL A 55 -9.76 0.23 6.50
CA VAL A 55 -10.01 -1.09 7.11
C VAL A 55 -8.78 -1.52 7.89
N ASP A 56 -8.85 -1.46 9.20
CA ASP A 56 -7.77 -1.88 10.09
C ASP A 56 -8.29 -2.88 11.12
N ILE A 57 -7.53 -3.95 11.34
CA ILE A 57 -7.95 -5.02 12.24
C ILE A 57 -7.94 -4.60 13.72
N ASP A 58 -7.15 -3.57 14.07
CA ASP A 58 -6.90 -3.20 15.44
C ASP A 58 -7.68 -1.94 15.85
N PRO A 59 -8.78 -2.07 16.61
CA PRO A 59 -9.54 -0.94 17.11
C PRO A 59 -8.74 -0.05 18.08
N ASP A 60 -7.77 -0.61 18.80
CA ASP A 60 -6.97 0.16 19.74
C ASP A 60 -6.02 1.12 18.99
N VAL A 61 -5.47 0.69 17.84
CA VAL A 61 -4.66 1.55 16.96
C VAL A 61 -5.49 2.71 16.41
N THR A 62 -6.67 2.42 15.87
CA THR A 62 -7.55 3.45 15.29
C THR A 62 -8.08 4.41 16.34
N GLU A 63 -8.40 3.95 17.55
CA GLU A 63 -8.80 4.80 18.65
C GLU A 63 -7.63 5.65 19.17
N LEU A 64 -6.44 5.07 19.31
CA LEU A 64 -5.24 5.80 19.68
C LEU A 64 -4.93 6.92 18.69
N ALA A 65 -5.05 6.63 17.38
CA ALA A 65 -4.83 7.62 16.31
C ALA A 65 -5.83 8.78 16.35
N ARG A 66 -7.04 8.56 16.85
CA ARG A 66 -8.09 9.59 17.01
C ARG A 66 -7.96 10.38 18.32
N SER A 67 -7.55 9.74 19.41
CA SER A 67 -7.59 10.32 20.75
C SER A 67 -6.24 10.85 21.23
N ASN A 68 -5.13 10.22 20.86
CA ASN A 68 -3.80 10.67 21.28
C ASN A 68 -3.41 11.96 20.58
N ARG A 69 -3.06 12.98 21.34
CA ARG A 69 -2.76 14.32 20.81
C ARG A 69 -1.65 14.31 19.79
N LEU A 70 -0.54 13.61 20.06
CA LEU A 70 0.63 13.60 19.14
C LEU A 70 0.29 12.93 17.80
N LEU A 71 -0.42 11.80 17.84
CA LEU A 71 -0.85 11.09 16.62
C LEU A 71 -1.89 11.89 15.85
N LYS A 72 -2.85 12.49 16.57
CA LYS A 72 -3.88 13.34 15.97
C LYS A 72 -3.29 14.60 15.32
N ASP A 73 -2.30 15.21 15.94
CA ASP A 73 -1.58 16.35 15.36
C ASP A 73 -0.79 15.88 14.10
N LEU A 74 -0.13 14.71 14.16
CA LEU A 74 0.65 14.17 13.04
C LEU A 74 -0.24 13.76 11.85
N ASN A 75 -1.36 13.08 12.10
CA ASN A 75 -2.29 12.67 11.04
C ASN A 75 -3.31 13.75 10.65
N HIS A 76 -3.20 14.96 11.21
CA HIS A 76 -4.10 16.10 10.98
C HIS A 76 -5.58 15.76 11.25
N ALA A 77 -5.85 14.91 12.23
CA ALA A 77 -7.18 14.41 12.58
C ALA A 77 -7.93 13.73 11.41
N SER A 78 -7.19 13.14 10.47
CA SER A 78 -7.73 12.54 9.24
C SER A 78 -8.83 11.51 9.49
N LEU A 79 -8.68 10.66 10.52
CA LEU A 79 -9.70 9.64 10.86
C LEU A 79 -11.00 10.25 11.43
N SER A 80 -11.05 11.56 11.65
CA SER A 80 -12.24 12.29 12.09
C SER A 80 -12.85 13.15 10.96
N ASP A 81 -12.25 13.16 9.76
CA ASP A 81 -12.82 13.87 8.59
C ASP A 81 -14.12 13.15 8.16
N PRO A 82 -15.20 13.91 7.84
CA PRO A 82 -16.48 13.31 7.46
C PRO A 82 -16.42 12.42 6.22
N ARG A 83 -15.41 12.55 5.39
CA ARG A 83 -15.16 11.67 4.22
C ARG A 83 -14.51 10.34 4.61
N VAL A 84 -14.04 10.17 5.84
CA VAL A 84 -13.32 8.96 6.28
C VAL A 84 -14.21 8.07 7.13
N LYS A 85 -14.42 6.86 6.64
CA LYS A 85 -15.08 5.78 7.37
C LYS A 85 -14.04 4.78 7.84
N VAL A 86 -13.90 4.58 9.14
CA VAL A 86 -13.05 3.52 9.72
C VAL A 86 -13.90 2.28 9.99
N VAL A 87 -13.40 1.13 9.55
CA VAL A 87 -13.99 -0.19 9.76
C VAL A 87 -12.92 -1.06 10.44
N ASN A 88 -13.19 -1.51 11.67
CA ASN A 88 -12.29 -2.44 12.34
C ASN A 88 -12.69 -3.87 11.97
N ASP A 89 -11.98 -4.43 10.99
CA ASP A 89 -12.24 -5.75 10.43
C ASP A 89 -10.95 -6.32 9.82
N ASP A 90 -10.95 -7.63 9.57
CA ASP A 90 -9.91 -8.31 8.82
C ASP A 90 -9.96 -7.90 7.33
N ALA A 91 -8.86 -7.37 6.81
CA ALA A 91 -8.78 -6.87 5.43
C ALA A 91 -9.15 -7.95 4.38
N PHE A 92 -8.78 -9.21 4.61
CA PHE A 92 -9.11 -10.32 3.71
C PHE A 92 -10.63 -10.53 3.66
N THR A 93 -11.26 -10.63 4.82
CA THR A 93 -12.72 -10.81 4.96
C THR A 93 -13.46 -9.62 4.36
N TYR A 94 -13.01 -8.40 4.66
CA TYR A 94 -13.63 -7.19 4.14
C TYR A 94 -13.67 -7.15 2.61
N VAL A 95 -12.55 -7.38 1.90
CA VAL A 95 -12.54 -7.34 0.43
C VAL A 95 -13.28 -8.51 -0.21
N GLN A 96 -13.37 -9.64 0.49
CA GLN A 96 -14.15 -10.79 0.04
C GLN A 96 -15.66 -10.50 0.08
N ASP A 97 -16.16 -9.91 1.16
CA ASP A 97 -17.57 -9.73 1.44
C ASP A 97 -18.15 -8.41 0.90
N SER A 98 -17.31 -7.39 0.77
CA SER A 98 -17.69 -6.07 0.25
C SER A 98 -18.29 -6.17 -1.16
N LYS A 99 -19.28 -5.30 -1.45
CA LYS A 99 -19.83 -5.08 -2.80
C LYS A 99 -19.44 -3.70 -3.35
N ALA A 100 -18.76 -2.89 -2.56
CA ALA A 100 -18.31 -1.58 -2.99
C ALA A 100 -17.22 -1.70 -4.06
N THR A 101 -17.12 -0.68 -4.90
CA THR A 101 -16.06 -0.51 -5.90
C THR A 101 -15.29 0.76 -5.59
N TYR A 102 -13.99 0.73 -5.89
CA TYR A 102 -13.07 1.80 -5.55
C TYR A 102 -12.24 2.21 -6.78
N ASP A 103 -11.99 3.51 -6.88
CA ASP A 103 -11.08 4.05 -7.91
C ASP A 103 -9.62 3.76 -7.56
N VAL A 104 -9.32 3.75 -6.27
CA VAL A 104 -7.99 3.48 -5.74
C VAL A 104 -8.08 2.54 -4.54
N VAL A 105 -7.23 1.51 -4.54
CA VAL A 105 -7.00 0.64 -3.38
C VAL A 105 -5.54 0.76 -2.95
N LEU A 106 -5.32 1.19 -1.72
CA LEU A 106 -4.01 1.29 -1.08
C LEU A 106 -3.88 0.23 0.00
N ILE A 107 -2.79 -0.53 -0.03
CA ILE A 107 -2.54 -1.63 0.88
C ILE A 107 -1.31 -1.31 1.72
N ASP A 108 -1.57 -1.02 2.99
CA ASP A 108 -0.59 -0.63 4.00
C ASP A 108 -0.63 -1.61 5.17
N LEU A 109 -0.31 -2.86 4.87
CA LEU A 109 -0.36 -3.98 5.81
C LEU A 109 1.03 -4.32 6.34
N VAL A 110 1.07 -4.98 7.50
CA VAL A 110 2.31 -5.45 8.14
C VAL A 110 3.00 -6.53 7.30
N ASP A 111 4.33 -6.63 7.42
CA ASP A 111 5.13 -7.64 6.71
C ASP A 111 4.68 -9.08 6.96
N PRO A 112 4.82 -9.98 5.97
CA PRO A 112 4.36 -11.37 6.03
C PRO A 112 5.25 -12.27 6.91
N SER A 113 5.41 -11.90 8.16
CA SER A 113 6.34 -12.55 9.10
C SER A 113 5.84 -13.88 9.69
N ASN A 114 4.55 -14.19 9.55
CA ASN A 114 3.92 -15.39 10.08
C ASN A 114 2.73 -15.86 9.23
N GLU A 115 2.27 -17.09 9.49
CA GLU A 115 1.21 -17.75 8.71
C GLU A 115 -0.15 -17.01 8.76
N LYS A 116 -0.47 -16.31 9.86
CA LYS A 116 -1.73 -15.55 9.95
C LYS A 116 -1.79 -14.40 8.96
N LEU A 117 -0.63 -13.83 8.63
CA LEU A 117 -0.50 -12.72 7.68
C LEU A 117 -0.38 -13.21 6.22
N ALA A 118 -0.04 -14.48 6.00
CA ALA A 118 0.18 -15.04 4.67
C ALA A 118 -1.01 -14.83 3.71
N LYS A 119 -2.24 -14.91 4.22
CA LYS A 119 -3.46 -14.74 3.43
C LYS A 119 -3.54 -13.35 2.77
N LEU A 120 -2.98 -12.31 3.39
CA LEU A 120 -2.94 -10.93 2.91
C LEU A 120 -1.92 -10.72 1.77
N TYR A 121 -1.16 -11.75 1.43
CA TYR A 121 -0.17 -11.78 0.37
C TYR A 121 -0.41 -12.94 -0.60
N SER A 122 -1.67 -13.39 -0.70
CA SER A 122 -2.06 -14.52 -1.56
C SER A 122 -2.71 -14.04 -2.88
N THR A 123 -2.64 -14.90 -3.90
CA THR A 123 -3.34 -14.65 -5.17
C THR A 123 -4.85 -14.46 -4.96
N GLU A 124 -5.44 -15.14 -3.99
CA GLU A 124 -6.86 -15.03 -3.65
C GLU A 124 -7.19 -13.65 -3.10
N PHE A 125 -6.35 -13.09 -2.23
CA PHE A 125 -6.51 -11.74 -1.71
C PHE A 125 -6.47 -10.70 -2.83
N TYR A 126 -5.47 -10.74 -3.69
CA TYR A 126 -5.33 -9.77 -4.79
C TYR A 126 -6.42 -9.93 -5.86
N ARG A 127 -6.98 -11.14 -6.08
CA ARG A 127 -8.17 -11.34 -6.92
C ARG A 127 -9.42 -10.71 -6.32
N ASN A 128 -9.61 -10.85 -5.00
CA ASN A 128 -10.72 -10.20 -4.31
C ASN A 128 -10.62 -8.67 -4.43
N ILE A 129 -9.41 -8.10 -4.36
CA ILE A 129 -9.17 -6.67 -4.58
C ILE A 129 -9.47 -6.28 -6.03
N GLU A 130 -9.02 -7.07 -7.03
CA GLU A 130 -9.32 -6.81 -8.44
C GLU A 130 -10.83 -6.70 -8.68
N ALA A 131 -11.62 -7.57 -8.03
CA ALA A 131 -13.07 -7.55 -8.12
C ALA A 131 -13.72 -6.31 -7.48
N ARG A 132 -12.96 -5.53 -6.69
CA ARG A 132 -13.42 -4.28 -6.04
C ARG A 132 -12.89 -3.03 -6.73
N LEU A 133 -12.01 -3.16 -7.72
CA LEU A 133 -11.52 -2.01 -8.49
C LEU A 133 -12.54 -1.57 -9.54
N ALA A 134 -12.71 -0.28 -9.68
CA ALA A 134 -13.39 0.33 -10.82
C ALA A 134 -12.64 -0.03 -12.14
N PRO A 135 -13.28 0.09 -13.31
CA PRO A 135 -12.67 -0.31 -14.59
C PRO A 135 -11.27 0.26 -14.84
N GLU A 136 -11.06 1.54 -14.51
CA GLU A 136 -9.77 2.25 -14.63
C GLU A 136 -9.06 2.38 -13.27
N GLY A 137 -9.59 1.73 -12.23
CA GLY A 137 -9.04 1.80 -10.87
C GLY A 137 -7.65 1.21 -10.77
N VAL A 138 -6.88 1.66 -9.80
CA VAL A 138 -5.52 1.18 -9.52
C VAL A 138 -5.39 0.64 -8.10
N MET A 139 -4.45 -0.27 -7.93
CA MET A 139 -4.03 -0.75 -6.63
C MET A 139 -2.53 -0.47 -6.45
N VAL A 140 -2.16 -0.01 -5.26
CA VAL A 140 -0.75 0.00 -4.83
C VAL A 140 -0.64 -0.70 -3.48
N THR A 141 0.30 -1.61 -3.37
CA THR A 141 0.63 -2.30 -2.12
C THR A 141 2.06 -2.00 -1.70
N GLN A 142 2.27 -1.81 -0.40
CA GLN A 142 3.60 -1.98 0.17
C GLN A 142 4.04 -3.44 -0.04
N ALA A 143 5.33 -3.69 -0.19
CA ALA A 143 5.85 -4.99 -0.57
C ALA A 143 7.19 -5.33 0.08
N THR A 144 7.40 -4.87 1.31
CA THR A 144 8.62 -5.08 2.09
C THR A 144 9.86 -4.37 1.52
N SER A 145 11.03 -4.63 2.08
CA SER A 145 12.27 -4.02 1.63
C SER A 145 12.84 -4.71 0.39
N THR A 146 13.19 -3.93 -0.63
CA THR A 146 13.90 -4.45 -1.83
C THR A 146 15.36 -4.81 -1.54
N PHE A 147 15.90 -4.35 -0.43
CA PHE A 147 17.26 -4.62 0.01
C PHE A 147 17.34 -5.76 1.03
N PHE A 148 16.55 -5.69 2.12
CA PHE A 148 16.60 -6.67 3.20
C PHE A 148 15.83 -7.96 2.88
N SER A 149 14.78 -7.87 2.05
CA SER A 149 13.91 -9.01 1.69
C SER A 149 13.59 -9.05 0.19
N PRO A 150 14.60 -9.07 -0.70
CA PRO A 150 14.41 -8.96 -2.16
C PRO A 150 13.61 -10.11 -2.76
N HIS A 151 13.72 -11.33 -2.24
CA HIS A 151 12.94 -12.46 -2.72
C HIS A 151 11.47 -12.38 -2.28
N ALA A 152 11.21 -11.88 -1.05
CA ALA A 152 9.86 -11.61 -0.59
C ALA A 152 9.20 -10.51 -1.43
N PHE A 153 9.91 -9.41 -1.70
CA PHE A 153 9.45 -8.36 -2.61
C PHE A 153 9.07 -8.92 -3.99
N SER A 154 9.96 -9.72 -4.57
CA SER A 154 9.75 -10.36 -5.88
C SER A 154 8.58 -11.36 -5.85
N THR A 155 8.40 -12.08 -4.73
CA THR A 155 7.25 -12.98 -4.52
C THR A 155 5.94 -12.20 -4.49
N VAL A 156 5.88 -11.04 -3.81
CA VAL A 156 4.69 -10.18 -3.82
C VAL A 156 4.38 -9.72 -5.24
N ALA A 157 5.38 -9.24 -5.99
CA ALA A 157 5.19 -8.80 -7.38
C ALA A 157 4.65 -9.93 -8.27
N SER A 158 5.22 -11.13 -8.17
CA SER A 158 4.78 -12.32 -8.92
C SER A 158 3.38 -12.78 -8.51
N THR A 159 3.03 -12.65 -7.22
CA THR A 159 1.70 -12.99 -6.69
C THR A 159 0.63 -12.04 -7.22
N VAL A 160 0.90 -10.73 -7.23
CA VAL A 160 0.00 -9.73 -7.81
C VAL A 160 -0.17 -9.98 -9.31
N ALA A 161 0.92 -10.24 -10.06
CA ALA A 161 0.87 -10.53 -11.49
C ALA A 161 0.02 -11.77 -11.80
N ALA A 162 0.17 -12.85 -11.02
CA ALA A 162 -0.63 -14.07 -11.18
C ALA A 162 -2.11 -13.89 -10.80
N ALA A 163 -2.40 -12.98 -9.88
CA ALA A 163 -3.77 -12.67 -9.48
C ALA A 163 -4.49 -11.77 -10.48
N GLN A 164 -3.76 -10.89 -11.18
CA GLN A 164 -4.28 -9.81 -12.02
C GLN A 164 -3.64 -9.83 -13.42
N PRO A 165 -3.85 -10.91 -14.23
CA PRO A 165 -3.13 -11.15 -15.49
C PRO A 165 -3.41 -10.09 -16.57
N ASP A 166 -4.55 -9.40 -16.50
CA ASP A 166 -4.94 -8.37 -17.48
C ASP A 166 -4.43 -6.97 -17.11
N ARG A 167 -3.59 -6.87 -16.08
CA ARG A 167 -3.03 -5.59 -15.58
C ARG A 167 -1.52 -5.56 -15.74
N GLN A 168 -0.99 -4.37 -15.93
CA GLN A 168 0.45 -4.16 -15.84
C GLN A 168 0.87 -3.98 -14.39
N ILE A 169 1.87 -4.73 -13.99
CA ILE A 169 2.44 -4.71 -12.64
C ILE A 169 3.76 -3.95 -12.70
N LEU A 170 3.84 -2.89 -11.92
CA LEU A 170 4.97 -1.97 -11.89
C LEU A 170 5.59 -1.97 -10.49
N PRO A 171 6.64 -2.75 -10.27
CA PRO A 171 7.42 -2.70 -9.04
C PRO A 171 8.31 -1.44 -9.03
N PHE A 172 8.35 -0.74 -7.90
CA PHE A 172 9.20 0.41 -7.66
C PHE A 172 9.62 0.48 -6.18
N SER A 173 10.59 1.33 -5.86
CA SER A 173 11.07 1.49 -4.48
C SER A 173 11.49 2.92 -4.18
N THR A 174 11.50 3.28 -2.91
CA THR A 174 12.09 4.52 -2.42
C THR A 174 12.86 4.29 -1.14
N ASN A 175 13.87 5.12 -0.87
CA ASN A 175 14.61 5.04 0.38
C ASN A 175 13.85 5.76 1.50
N ILE A 176 13.58 5.02 2.58
CA ILE A 176 12.98 5.51 3.82
C ILE A 176 14.00 5.28 4.93
N PRO A 177 14.67 6.32 5.44
CA PRO A 177 15.81 6.16 6.32
C PRO A 177 15.61 5.21 7.51
N SER A 178 14.39 5.18 8.09
CA SER A 178 14.07 4.30 9.21
C SER A 178 13.83 2.84 8.81
N PHE A 179 13.52 2.55 7.54
CA PHE A 179 13.21 1.20 7.01
C PHE A 179 14.20 0.71 5.94
N GLY A 180 15.04 1.61 5.39
CA GLY A 180 15.88 1.33 4.24
C GLY A 180 15.15 1.50 2.91
N GLU A 181 15.60 0.78 1.87
CA GLU A 181 14.94 0.80 0.56
C GLU A 181 13.66 -0.02 0.61
N TRP A 182 12.50 0.68 0.56
CA TRP A 182 11.19 0.09 0.70
C TRP A 182 10.49 -0.06 -0.65
N GLY A 183 9.90 -1.23 -0.88
CA GLY A 183 9.30 -1.62 -2.13
C GLY A 183 7.79 -1.42 -2.16
N PHE A 184 7.30 -1.10 -3.35
CA PHE A 184 5.88 -0.96 -3.65
C PHE A 184 5.56 -1.63 -4.98
N ILE A 185 4.33 -2.12 -5.13
CA ILE A 185 3.84 -2.72 -6.37
C ILE A 185 2.57 -1.97 -6.78
N LEU A 186 2.60 -1.31 -7.93
CA LEU A 186 1.44 -0.71 -8.56
C LEU A 186 0.85 -1.67 -9.61
N SER A 187 -0.47 -1.82 -9.60
CA SER A 187 -1.23 -2.57 -10.58
C SER A 187 -2.23 -1.68 -11.30
N THR A 188 -2.14 -1.61 -12.64
CA THR A 188 -2.98 -0.72 -13.47
C THR A 188 -3.32 -1.36 -14.82
N LYS A 189 -4.47 -0.97 -15.41
CA LYS A 189 -4.83 -1.25 -16.81
C LYS A 189 -4.37 -0.15 -17.78
N THR A 190 -3.99 1.00 -17.25
CA THR A 190 -3.64 2.20 -18.03
C THR A 190 -2.22 2.70 -17.70
N PRO A 191 -1.18 1.91 -17.97
CA PRO A 191 0.21 2.26 -17.60
C PRO A 191 0.74 3.53 -18.27
N GLN A 192 0.11 3.95 -19.38
CA GLN A 192 0.42 5.20 -20.07
C GLN A 192 -0.04 6.45 -19.28
N ASN A 193 -0.95 6.29 -18.33
CA ASN A 193 -1.55 7.38 -17.54
C ASN A 193 -0.89 7.56 -16.16
N LEU A 194 0.27 6.96 -15.93
CA LEU A 194 1.01 7.19 -14.68
C LEU A 194 1.29 8.69 -14.52
N ILE A 195 0.95 9.24 -13.35
CA ILE A 195 1.07 10.66 -13.02
C ILE A 195 0.29 11.56 -14.03
N SER A 196 -0.95 11.17 -14.30
CA SER A 196 -1.86 11.92 -15.17
C SER A 196 -2.48 13.16 -14.51
N GLN A 197 -2.35 13.27 -13.17
CA GLN A 197 -2.87 14.39 -12.38
C GLN A 197 -1.75 15.14 -11.65
N PRO A 198 -2.00 16.43 -11.30
CA PRO A 198 -1.07 17.18 -10.46
C PRO A 198 -1.01 16.60 -9.05
N LEU A 199 0.15 16.68 -8.44
CA LEU A 199 0.31 16.42 -7.01
C LEU A 199 -0.36 17.51 -6.19
N PRO A 200 -0.91 17.19 -5.00
CA PRO A 200 -1.46 18.19 -4.10
C PRO A 200 -0.35 19.09 -3.56
N LYS A 201 -0.74 20.30 -3.13
CA LYS A 201 0.20 21.24 -2.52
C LYS A 201 0.57 20.80 -1.10
N GLY A 202 1.76 21.20 -0.65
CA GLY A 202 2.21 21.04 0.74
C GLY A 202 2.71 19.61 1.05
N LEU A 203 3.12 18.84 0.04
CA LEU A 203 3.90 17.62 0.24
C LEU A 203 5.29 17.99 0.75
N THR A 204 5.83 17.16 1.62
CA THR A 204 7.14 17.35 2.25
C THR A 204 8.26 16.70 1.45
N TYR A 205 7.97 15.55 0.86
CA TYR A 205 8.95 14.72 0.17
C TYR A 205 8.70 14.62 -1.33
N GLN A 206 7.43 14.42 -1.74
CA GLN A 206 7.13 14.16 -3.14
C GLN A 206 6.96 15.44 -3.95
N ASP A 207 7.63 15.47 -5.08
CA ASP A 207 7.31 16.31 -6.23
C ASP A 207 7.12 15.46 -7.48
N ARG A 208 6.67 16.07 -8.56
CA ARG A 208 6.42 15.35 -9.81
C ARG A 208 7.67 14.65 -10.35
N GLN A 209 8.82 15.30 -10.32
CA GLN A 209 10.07 14.76 -10.85
C GLN A 209 10.55 13.56 -10.03
N THR A 210 10.49 13.67 -8.71
CA THR A 210 10.85 12.60 -7.78
C THR A 210 9.93 11.39 -7.97
N LEU A 211 8.62 11.60 -8.07
CA LEU A 211 7.65 10.53 -8.27
C LEU A 211 7.85 9.82 -9.62
N GLU A 212 8.05 10.59 -10.71
CA GLU A 212 8.34 10.03 -12.03
C GLU A 212 9.63 9.19 -12.03
N PHE A 213 10.67 9.65 -11.36
CA PHE A 213 11.91 8.90 -11.22
C PHE A 213 11.71 7.60 -10.46
N ILE A 214 11.06 7.65 -9.30
CA ILE A 214 10.77 6.48 -8.44
C ILE A 214 9.96 5.44 -9.23
N MET A 215 8.84 5.83 -9.84
CA MET A 215 7.93 4.90 -10.52
C MET A 215 8.50 4.32 -11.82
N ARG A 216 9.49 4.95 -12.44
CA ARG A 216 10.16 4.47 -13.65
C ARG A 216 11.43 3.66 -13.37
N THR A 217 11.95 3.74 -12.15
CA THR A 217 13.16 3.03 -11.74
C THR A 217 12.80 1.66 -11.18
N LYS A 218 13.18 0.60 -11.88
CA LYS A 218 12.97 -0.76 -11.39
C LYS A 218 13.94 -1.04 -10.24
N PRO A 219 13.48 -1.66 -9.15
CA PRO A 219 14.36 -2.14 -8.09
C PRO A 219 15.39 -3.14 -8.64
N ALA A 220 16.62 -3.06 -8.12
CA ALA A 220 17.78 -3.77 -8.68
C ALA A 220 17.67 -5.31 -8.62
N ARG A 221 16.82 -5.86 -7.76
CA ARG A 221 16.71 -7.31 -7.50
C ARG A 221 15.25 -7.79 -7.67
N THR A 222 14.63 -7.49 -8.81
CA THR A 222 13.30 -8.01 -9.12
C THR A 222 13.44 -9.26 -9.99
N GLU A 223 13.03 -10.41 -9.45
CA GLU A 223 13.10 -11.72 -10.09
C GLU A 223 11.70 -12.31 -10.26
N ALA A 224 11.54 -13.22 -11.23
CA ALA A 224 10.32 -14.02 -11.32
C ALA A 224 10.32 -15.09 -10.22
N MET A 225 9.33 -15.03 -9.34
CA MET A 225 9.15 -15.97 -8.22
C MET A 225 7.86 -16.77 -8.40
N GLU A 226 7.76 -17.89 -7.71
CA GLU A 226 6.52 -18.63 -7.63
C GLU A 226 5.50 -17.86 -6.78
N PRO A 227 4.26 -17.65 -7.26
CA PRO A 227 3.24 -16.93 -6.53
C PRO A 227 2.85 -17.58 -5.21
N SER A 228 2.53 -16.78 -4.20
CA SER A 228 2.00 -17.24 -2.92
C SER A 228 0.48 -17.41 -3.03
N THR A 229 -0.05 -18.53 -2.51
CA THR A 229 -1.49 -18.83 -2.48
C THR A 229 -1.94 -19.19 -1.06
N LEU A 230 -3.25 -19.26 -0.82
CA LEU A 230 -3.76 -19.75 0.48
C LEU A 230 -3.34 -21.19 0.79
N LEU A 231 -3.24 -22.05 -0.24
CA LEU A 231 -2.83 -23.44 -0.08
C LEU A 231 -1.31 -23.62 0.03
N HIS A 232 -0.57 -22.69 -0.56
CA HIS A 232 0.90 -22.68 -0.54
C HIS A 232 1.41 -21.30 -0.17
N PRO A 233 1.41 -20.94 1.12
CA PRO A 233 1.73 -19.59 1.61
C PRO A 233 3.25 -19.34 1.65
N ARG A 234 3.89 -19.43 0.48
CA ARG A 234 5.36 -19.35 0.31
C ARG A 234 5.96 -18.04 0.80
N ILE A 235 5.17 -16.96 0.79
CA ILE A 235 5.65 -15.63 1.17
C ILE A 235 6.28 -15.60 2.57
N VAL A 236 5.72 -16.36 3.52
CA VAL A 236 6.23 -16.41 4.90
C VAL A 236 7.60 -17.08 4.97
N GLU A 237 7.76 -18.19 4.28
CA GLU A 237 9.04 -18.89 4.22
C GLU A 237 10.12 -18.01 3.59
N VAL A 238 9.81 -17.44 2.41
CA VAL A 238 10.72 -16.58 1.64
C VAL A 238 11.12 -15.36 2.46
N TYR A 239 10.15 -14.65 3.07
CA TYR A 239 10.42 -13.49 3.92
C TYR A 239 11.32 -13.85 5.11
N ASN A 240 11.00 -14.92 5.82
CA ASN A 240 11.81 -15.37 6.95
C ASN A 240 13.22 -15.82 6.53
N GLN A 241 13.37 -16.40 5.34
CA GLN A 241 14.66 -16.78 4.78
C GLN A 241 15.51 -15.55 4.47
N ASP A 242 14.95 -14.54 3.81
CA ASP A 242 15.61 -13.26 3.55
C ASP A 242 16.05 -12.61 4.86
N MET A 243 15.15 -12.52 5.85
CA MET A 243 15.43 -11.84 7.13
C MET A 243 16.44 -12.57 8.01
N ARG A 244 16.62 -13.89 7.85
CA ARG A 244 17.64 -14.65 8.59
C ARG A 244 19.07 -14.20 8.28
N GLN A 245 19.33 -13.71 7.08
CA GLN A 245 20.64 -13.23 6.66
C GLN A 245 21.12 -12.03 7.49
N TRP A 246 20.17 -11.25 8.06
CA TRP A 246 20.44 -10.01 8.78
C TRP A 246 20.46 -10.17 10.31
N ARG A 247 20.19 -11.36 10.85
CA ARG A 247 20.15 -11.60 12.31
C ARG A 247 21.53 -11.56 12.99
N TYR A 248 22.60 -11.49 12.21
CA TYR A 248 23.99 -11.50 12.70
C TYR A 248 24.72 -10.16 12.53
N TYR A 249 24.00 -9.14 12.14
CA TYR A 249 24.43 -7.76 12.03
C TYR A 249 23.59 -6.85 12.93
#